data_2dd7d140344835c5ff02975b5ffe128a
#
_entry.id   2dd7d140344835c5ff02975b5ffe128a
#
_cell.length_a   1.000
_cell.length_b   1.000
_cell.length_c   1.000
_cell.angle_alpha   90.00
_cell.angle_beta   90.00
_cell.angle_gamma   90.00
#
_symmetry.space_group_name_H-M   'P 1'
#
loop_
_entity.id
_entity.type
_entity.pdbx_description
1 polymer ?
#
loop_
_entity_poly.entity_id
_entity_poly.type
_entity_poly.pdbx_seq_one_letter_code
_entity_poly.pdbx_strand_id
1 'polypeptide(L)'
;MGKEWVGVAVAALLVAVLASSPVYAHEQQALTIILNDEGAVVGNISDPAFVQGNAVWFKMHDTTENATMQIGIDLDGDGFLNVTEDFISSTLVESCELDENGSLVDETCEVSALYAFSTNATVGTYQYWVMRDVNNVTTNWTYEIQLFEDIHDDGGPSPGDCFGAGCDDDLLDTSGDEDVVEDGLSRDDLVKLTAVIAGVAIVFLTLSILGERNVEHKPKPKRFEEE
;
A
#
# COMPACT_ATOMS: atom_id res chain seq x y z
N MET A 1 -1.29 44.63 14.48
CA MET A 1 -0.21 43.61 14.51
C MET A 1 -0.64 42.16 14.35
N GLY A 2 -1.89 41.81 14.05
CA GLY A 2 -2.37 40.43 14.02
C GLY A 2 -2.54 39.79 12.63
N LYS A 3 -2.60 40.53 11.55
CA LYS A 3 -2.95 40.00 10.21
C LYS A 3 -1.75 39.52 9.40
N GLU A 4 -0.57 40.06 9.63
CA GLU A 4 0.63 39.67 8.88
C GLU A 4 1.18 38.30 9.32
N TRP A 5 1.03 37.97 10.59
CA TRP A 5 1.46 36.69 11.15
C TRP A 5 0.66 35.48 10.63
N VAL A 6 -0.63 35.67 10.31
CA VAL A 6 -1.49 34.63 9.77
C VAL A 6 -1.03 34.22 8.36
N GLY A 7 -0.64 35.19 7.53
CA GLY A 7 -0.13 34.92 6.18
C GLY A 7 1.19 34.14 6.19
N VAL A 8 2.09 34.47 7.11
CA VAL A 8 3.38 33.77 7.24
C VAL A 8 3.16 32.34 7.79
N ALA A 9 2.24 32.15 8.73
CA ALA A 9 1.92 30.83 9.28
C ALA A 9 1.30 29.91 8.21
N VAL A 10 0.39 30.41 7.38
CA VAL A 10 -0.23 29.65 6.28
C VAL A 10 0.80 29.29 5.21
N ALA A 11 1.70 30.21 4.84
CA ALA A 11 2.76 29.94 3.89
C ALA A 11 3.76 28.89 4.42
N ALA A 12 4.12 28.96 5.70
CA ALA A 12 5.00 27.96 6.33
C ALA A 12 4.34 26.57 6.41
N LEU A 13 3.04 26.50 6.64
CA LEU A 13 2.28 25.25 6.68
C LEU A 13 2.18 24.62 5.28
N LEU A 14 1.99 25.43 4.24
CA LEU A 14 1.98 24.97 2.84
C LEU A 14 3.34 24.41 2.41
N VAL A 15 4.44 25.08 2.80
CA VAL A 15 5.80 24.61 2.51
C VAL A 15 6.08 23.30 3.25
N ALA A 16 5.63 23.14 4.49
CA ALA A 16 5.78 21.91 5.26
C ALA A 16 5.02 20.72 4.65
N VAL A 17 3.83 20.95 4.08
CA VAL A 17 3.05 19.90 3.37
C VAL A 17 3.70 19.52 2.04
N LEU A 18 4.31 20.47 1.33
CA LEU A 18 5.00 20.20 0.06
C LEU A 18 6.38 19.57 0.25
N ALA A 19 6.97 19.71 1.45
CA ALA A 19 8.24 19.10 1.81
C ALA A 19 8.09 17.67 2.39
N SER A 20 6.86 17.17 2.57
CA SER A 20 6.64 15.77 2.91
C SER A 20 7.06 14.92 1.70
N SER A 21 8.24 14.30 1.81
CA SER A 21 8.69 13.29 0.86
C SER A 21 7.60 12.22 0.73
N PRO A 22 7.27 11.75 -0.49
CA PRO A 22 6.42 10.58 -0.62
C PRO A 22 7.12 9.44 0.15
N VAL A 23 6.51 9.00 1.24
CA VAL A 23 6.87 7.73 1.85
C VAL A 23 6.41 6.69 0.84
N TYR A 24 7.33 6.07 0.13
CA TYR A 24 7.05 4.87 -0.64
C TYR A 24 6.70 3.79 0.38
N ALA A 25 5.41 3.67 0.69
CA ALA A 25 4.92 2.50 1.36
C ALA A 25 5.01 1.35 0.35
N HIS A 26 5.78 0.32 0.68
CA HIS A 26 5.73 -0.95 -0.04
C HIS A 26 4.26 -1.39 -0.07
N GLU A 27 3.72 -1.62 -1.26
CA GLU A 27 2.36 -2.14 -1.40
C GLU A 27 2.39 -3.60 -0.93
N GLN A 28 1.96 -3.82 0.31
CA GLN A 28 1.84 -5.14 0.89
C GLN A 28 0.82 -5.95 0.10
N GLN A 29 1.28 -7.01 -0.56
CA GLN A 29 0.42 -7.91 -1.31
C GLN A 29 -0.10 -9.01 -0.39
N ALA A 30 -1.40 -9.33 -0.52
CA ALA A 30 -2.01 -10.46 0.15
C ALA A 30 -2.36 -11.55 -0.87
N LEU A 31 -1.69 -12.70 -0.77
CA LEU A 31 -2.02 -13.88 -1.57
C LEU A 31 -3.22 -14.59 -0.93
N THR A 32 -4.28 -14.78 -1.70
CA THR A 32 -5.48 -15.48 -1.23
C THR A 32 -5.37 -16.98 -1.48
N ILE A 33 -5.54 -17.78 -0.43
CA ILE A 33 -5.64 -19.25 -0.44
C ILE A 33 -7.08 -19.63 -0.12
N ILE A 34 -7.71 -20.38 -1.00
CA ILE A 34 -9.04 -20.91 -0.79
C ILE A 34 -8.94 -22.29 -0.13
N LEU A 35 -9.67 -22.47 0.96
CA LEU A 35 -9.74 -23.72 1.71
C LEU A 35 -11.03 -24.46 1.36
N ASN A 36 -10.94 -25.66 0.86
CA ASN A 36 -12.07 -26.51 0.49
C ASN A 36 -11.93 -27.92 1.08
N ASP A 37 -12.82 -28.82 0.72
CA ASP A 37 -12.84 -30.21 1.19
C ASP A 37 -11.63 -31.05 0.77
N GLU A 38 -10.84 -30.58 -0.22
CA GLU A 38 -9.60 -31.22 -0.69
C GLU A 38 -8.34 -30.58 -0.07
N GLY A 39 -8.48 -29.53 0.74
CA GLY A 39 -7.40 -28.79 1.38
C GLY A 39 -7.26 -27.37 0.86
N ALA A 40 -6.03 -26.90 0.67
CA ALA A 40 -5.73 -25.56 0.16
C ALA A 40 -5.61 -25.57 -1.37
N VAL A 41 -6.42 -24.77 -2.05
CA VAL A 41 -6.24 -24.46 -3.48
C VAL A 41 -5.05 -23.50 -3.60
N VAL A 42 -4.11 -23.77 -4.49
CA VAL A 42 -2.76 -23.17 -4.54
C VAL A 42 -1.87 -23.64 -3.38
N GLY A 43 -2.01 -24.83 -2.89
CA GLY A 43 -1.31 -25.38 -1.71
C GLY A 43 0.09 -24.81 -1.45
N ASN A 44 1.11 -25.16 -2.24
CA ASN A 44 2.45 -24.61 -2.09
C ASN A 44 2.57 -23.23 -2.75
N ILE A 45 3.19 -22.27 -2.03
CA ILE A 45 3.52 -20.94 -2.53
C ILE A 45 5.01 -20.91 -2.85
N SER A 46 5.36 -20.76 -4.13
CA SER A 46 6.76 -20.67 -4.58
C SER A 46 6.99 -19.52 -5.57
N ASP A 47 6.08 -18.55 -5.60
CA ASP A 47 6.20 -17.37 -6.46
C ASP A 47 7.33 -16.47 -5.93
N PRO A 48 8.35 -16.15 -6.74
CA PRO A 48 9.42 -15.22 -6.33
C PRO A 48 8.93 -13.81 -5.96
N ALA A 49 7.71 -13.43 -6.38
CA ALA A 49 7.09 -12.18 -5.97
C ALA A 49 6.53 -12.21 -4.54
N PHE A 50 6.50 -13.39 -3.89
CA PHE A 50 6.09 -13.50 -2.50
C PHE A 50 7.27 -13.21 -1.58
N VAL A 51 7.43 -11.94 -1.22
CA VAL A 51 8.57 -11.40 -0.48
C VAL A 51 8.19 -11.02 0.96
N GLN A 52 9.20 -10.72 1.76
CA GLN A 52 9.04 -10.16 3.10
C GLN A 52 8.05 -8.98 3.09
N GLY A 53 7.19 -8.90 4.12
CA GLY A 53 6.12 -7.90 4.18
C GLY A 53 4.81 -8.34 3.52
N ASN A 54 4.81 -9.37 2.66
CA ASN A 54 3.59 -9.89 2.05
C ASN A 54 2.77 -10.71 3.05
N ALA A 55 1.48 -10.88 2.76
CA ALA A 55 0.55 -11.61 3.61
C ALA A 55 -0.07 -12.81 2.88
N VAL A 56 -0.52 -13.79 3.66
CA VAL A 56 -1.34 -14.90 3.18
C VAL A 56 -2.72 -14.77 3.80
N TRP A 57 -3.75 -14.79 2.95
CA TRP A 57 -5.13 -14.71 3.37
C TRP A 57 -5.83 -16.03 3.07
N PHE A 58 -6.09 -16.80 4.10
CA PHE A 58 -6.82 -18.07 4.04
C PHE A 58 -8.31 -17.80 4.12
N LYS A 59 -9.08 -18.27 3.15
CA LYS A 59 -10.54 -18.11 3.11
C LYS A 59 -11.22 -19.47 3.11
N MET A 60 -12.11 -19.68 4.08
CA MET A 60 -12.94 -20.87 4.15
C MET A 60 -13.97 -20.87 3.01
N HIS A 61 -14.03 -21.97 2.28
CA HIS A 61 -14.96 -22.19 1.18
C HIS A 61 -15.41 -23.66 1.08
N ASP A 62 -15.28 -24.41 2.18
CA ASP A 62 -15.79 -25.77 2.29
C ASP A 62 -17.25 -25.73 2.71
N THR A 63 -18.13 -26.13 1.79
CA THR A 63 -19.60 -26.14 1.99
C THR A 63 -20.12 -27.42 2.65
N THR A 64 -19.22 -28.30 3.11
CA THR A 64 -19.62 -29.52 3.83
C THR A 64 -20.25 -29.16 5.15
N GLU A 65 -21.40 -29.73 5.45
CA GLU A 65 -22.13 -29.49 6.70
C GLU A 65 -21.26 -29.79 7.92
N ASN A 66 -21.18 -28.84 8.86
CA ASN A 66 -20.35 -28.87 10.07
C ASN A 66 -18.83 -28.99 9.80
N ALA A 67 -18.37 -28.64 8.61
CA ALA A 67 -16.94 -28.53 8.36
C ALA A 67 -16.36 -27.31 9.06
N THR A 68 -15.23 -27.50 9.72
CA THR A 68 -14.41 -26.42 10.29
C THR A 68 -12.98 -26.61 9.89
N MET A 69 -12.22 -25.51 9.79
CA MET A 69 -10.80 -25.57 9.49
C MET A 69 -9.99 -24.69 10.42
N GLN A 70 -8.76 -25.09 10.67
CA GLN A 70 -7.77 -24.31 11.40
C GLN A 70 -6.45 -24.33 10.63
N ILE A 71 -5.75 -23.20 10.60
CA ILE A 71 -4.49 -23.04 9.92
C ILE A 71 -3.38 -22.87 10.96
N GLY A 72 -2.27 -23.58 10.76
CA GLY A 72 -1.04 -23.37 11.50
C GLY A 72 0.10 -23.06 10.56
N ILE A 73 0.97 -22.11 10.89
CA ILE A 73 2.22 -21.81 10.17
C ILE A 73 3.36 -21.96 11.17
N ASP A 74 4.31 -22.83 10.84
CA ASP A 74 5.55 -23.03 11.60
C ASP A 74 6.51 -21.89 11.30
N LEU A 75 6.70 -21.02 12.26
CA LEU A 75 7.49 -19.79 12.10
C LEU A 75 8.95 -19.97 12.57
N ASP A 76 9.21 -20.91 13.45
CA ASP A 76 10.55 -21.20 13.96
C ASP A 76 11.24 -22.37 13.24
N GLY A 77 10.50 -23.14 12.41
CA GLY A 77 11.00 -24.20 11.57
C GLY A 77 11.35 -25.50 12.31
N ASP A 78 10.74 -25.72 13.48
CA ASP A 78 10.98 -26.91 14.29
C ASP A 78 10.13 -28.12 13.87
N GLY A 79 9.15 -27.92 12.98
CA GLY A 79 8.25 -28.94 12.44
C GLY A 79 7.09 -29.27 13.35
N PHE A 80 6.84 -28.49 14.39
CA PHE A 80 5.71 -28.64 15.31
C PHE A 80 4.97 -27.33 15.43
N LEU A 81 3.66 -27.37 15.69
CA LEU A 81 2.87 -26.16 15.95
C LEU A 81 2.84 -25.84 17.43
N ASN A 82 3.34 -24.68 17.82
CA ASN A 82 3.37 -24.16 19.18
C ASN A 82 2.67 -22.79 19.25
N VAL A 83 1.63 -22.65 20.02
CA VAL A 83 0.82 -21.42 20.16
C VAL A 83 1.62 -20.19 20.63
N THR A 84 2.82 -20.36 21.17
CA THR A 84 3.66 -19.26 21.67
C THR A 84 4.66 -18.75 20.64
N GLU A 85 5.01 -19.56 19.65
CA GLU A 85 6.09 -19.31 18.69
C GLU A 85 5.56 -19.28 17.25
N ASP A 86 4.43 -19.95 16.99
CA ASP A 86 3.83 -20.11 15.67
C ASP A 86 2.54 -19.34 15.50
N PHE A 87 2.12 -19.20 14.25
CA PHE A 87 0.79 -18.71 13.95
C PHE A 87 -0.21 -19.88 13.95
N ILE A 88 -1.25 -19.74 14.74
CA ILE A 88 -2.41 -20.65 14.73
C ILE A 88 -3.66 -19.79 14.62
N SER A 89 -4.47 -20.03 13.58
CA SER A 89 -5.73 -19.30 13.40
C SER A 89 -6.76 -19.73 14.44
N SER A 90 -7.81 -18.93 14.60
CA SER A 90 -9.09 -19.40 15.12
C SER A 90 -9.66 -20.51 14.25
N THR A 91 -10.73 -21.13 14.73
CA THR A 91 -11.51 -22.09 13.93
C THR A 91 -12.33 -21.35 12.88
N LEU A 92 -12.09 -21.66 11.61
CA LEU A 92 -12.79 -21.08 10.47
C LEU A 92 -14.02 -21.90 10.10
N VAL A 93 -15.09 -21.21 9.71
CA VAL A 93 -16.33 -21.79 9.19
C VAL A 93 -16.69 -21.18 7.84
N GLU A 94 -17.56 -21.82 7.06
CA GLU A 94 -17.97 -21.31 5.74
C GLU A 94 -18.69 -19.97 5.84
N SER A 95 -19.58 -19.82 6.82
CA SER A 95 -20.39 -18.63 7.00
C SER A 95 -20.71 -18.40 8.46
N CYS A 96 -20.83 -17.13 8.85
CA CYS A 96 -21.25 -16.71 10.18
C CYS A 96 -22.72 -16.24 10.15
N GLU A 97 -23.45 -16.56 11.22
CA GLU A 97 -24.82 -16.15 11.39
C GLU A 97 -24.88 -14.64 11.74
N LEU A 98 -25.77 -13.92 11.07
CA LEU A 98 -25.99 -12.50 11.29
C LEU A 98 -27.36 -12.28 11.97
N ASP A 99 -27.44 -11.30 12.84
CA ASP A 99 -28.67 -10.83 13.44
C ASP A 99 -29.50 -9.96 12.45
N GLU A 100 -30.67 -9.52 12.87
CA GLU A 100 -31.56 -8.65 12.07
C GLU A 100 -30.92 -7.30 11.71
N ASN A 101 -29.88 -6.87 12.40
CA ASN A 101 -29.15 -5.61 12.16
C ASN A 101 -27.91 -5.82 11.28
N GLY A 102 -27.60 -7.08 10.91
CA GLY A 102 -26.39 -7.44 10.16
C GLY A 102 -25.14 -7.59 11.00
N SER A 103 -25.25 -7.69 12.32
CA SER A 103 -24.14 -7.97 13.23
C SER A 103 -23.96 -9.47 13.40
N LEU A 104 -22.72 -9.91 13.71
CA LEU A 104 -22.46 -11.32 14.01
C LEU A 104 -23.23 -11.72 15.26
N VAL A 105 -23.93 -12.87 15.21
CA VAL A 105 -24.57 -13.51 16.39
C VAL A 105 -23.51 -14.04 17.35
N ASP A 106 -22.44 -14.62 16.79
CA ASP A 106 -21.25 -15.03 17.52
C ASP A 106 -20.06 -14.17 17.08
N GLU A 107 -19.58 -13.28 17.95
CA GLU A 107 -18.45 -12.38 17.69
C GLU A 107 -17.13 -13.13 17.46
N THR A 108 -17.04 -14.40 17.84
CA THR A 108 -15.85 -15.24 17.65
C THR A 108 -15.88 -16.03 16.34
N CYS A 109 -16.96 -15.93 15.58
CA CYS A 109 -17.11 -16.62 14.30
C CYS A 109 -16.21 -15.98 13.24
N GLU A 110 -15.35 -16.77 12.63
CA GLU A 110 -14.44 -16.33 11.58
C GLU A 110 -14.57 -17.19 10.32
N VAL A 111 -14.56 -16.55 9.16
CA VAL A 111 -14.62 -17.20 7.83
C VAL A 111 -13.27 -17.14 7.11
N SER A 112 -12.30 -16.44 7.67
CA SER A 112 -10.96 -16.27 7.06
C SER A 112 -9.93 -15.95 8.13
N ALA A 113 -8.67 -16.27 7.83
CA ALA A 113 -7.51 -15.91 8.64
C ALA A 113 -6.47 -15.21 7.77
N LEU A 114 -5.83 -14.18 8.31
CA LEU A 114 -4.76 -13.44 7.65
C LEU A 114 -3.48 -13.55 8.47
N TYR A 115 -2.39 -13.91 7.82
CA TYR A 115 -1.05 -13.82 8.38
C TYR A 115 -0.18 -12.94 7.51
N ALA A 116 0.43 -11.90 8.09
CA ALA A 116 1.37 -11.02 7.41
C ALA A 116 2.80 -11.31 7.87
N PHE A 117 3.68 -11.65 6.94
CA PHE A 117 5.10 -11.79 7.23
C PHE A 117 5.69 -10.41 7.53
N SER A 118 6.51 -10.35 8.58
CA SER A 118 7.25 -9.12 8.89
C SER A 118 8.20 -8.77 7.74
N THR A 119 8.47 -7.48 7.55
CA THR A 119 9.52 -7.01 6.64
C THR A 119 10.93 -7.49 7.05
N ASN A 120 11.07 -7.98 8.28
CA ASN A 120 12.30 -8.57 8.81
C ASN A 120 12.17 -10.09 9.03
N ALA A 121 11.13 -10.74 8.46
CA ALA A 121 10.97 -12.18 8.57
C ALA A 121 12.17 -12.90 7.95
N THR A 122 12.53 -14.05 8.48
CA THR A 122 13.63 -14.85 7.92
C THR A 122 13.23 -15.35 6.53
N VAL A 123 14.08 -15.11 5.54
CA VAL A 123 13.91 -15.64 4.19
C VAL A 123 14.07 -17.16 4.22
N GLY A 124 13.19 -17.89 3.55
CA GLY A 124 13.24 -19.35 3.53
C GLY A 124 11.90 -20.01 3.32
N THR A 125 11.85 -21.29 3.61
CA THR A 125 10.64 -22.11 3.48
C THR A 125 9.97 -22.26 4.84
N TYR A 126 8.69 -21.92 4.90
CA TYR A 126 7.82 -22.12 6.05
C TYR A 126 6.83 -23.23 5.74
N GLN A 127 6.64 -24.16 6.67
CA GLN A 127 5.57 -25.15 6.55
C GLN A 127 4.26 -24.58 7.08
N TYR A 128 3.15 -24.91 6.44
CA TYR A 128 1.85 -24.65 7.02
C TYR A 128 0.92 -25.84 6.90
N TRP A 129 0.04 -25.98 7.88
CA TRP A 129 -0.93 -27.06 7.97
C TRP A 129 -2.34 -26.51 7.84
N VAL A 130 -3.16 -27.25 7.11
CA VAL A 130 -4.59 -27.09 7.06
C VAL A 130 -5.21 -28.27 7.78
N MET A 131 -5.83 -28.02 8.93
CA MET A 131 -6.50 -29.03 9.77
C MET A 131 -8.00 -28.86 9.57
N ARG A 132 -8.62 -29.82 8.92
CA ARG A 132 -10.05 -29.87 8.66
C ARG A 132 -10.72 -30.85 9.64
N ASP A 133 -11.78 -30.43 10.30
CA ASP A 133 -12.63 -31.29 11.12
C ASP A 133 -14.05 -31.35 10.56
N VAL A 134 -14.58 -32.54 10.41
CA VAL A 134 -15.98 -32.81 10.05
C VAL A 134 -16.50 -33.93 10.94
N ASN A 135 -17.46 -33.64 11.80
CA ASN A 135 -18.06 -34.62 12.70
C ASN A 135 -17.03 -35.38 13.55
N ASN A 136 -16.03 -34.71 14.11
CA ASN A 136 -14.89 -35.23 14.87
C ASN A 136 -13.95 -36.15 14.03
N VAL A 137 -13.97 -36.04 12.73
CA VAL A 137 -12.98 -36.68 11.87
C VAL A 137 -12.05 -35.59 11.36
N THR A 138 -10.80 -35.65 11.80
CA THR A 138 -9.79 -34.65 11.41
C THR A 138 -8.98 -35.16 10.22
N THR A 139 -8.83 -34.31 9.22
CA THR A 139 -7.96 -34.51 8.05
C THR A 139 -6.94 -33.38 8.02
N ASN A 140 -5.66 -33.72 7.79
CA ASN A 140 -4.58 -32.74 7.78
C ASN A 140 -3.85 -32.75 6.43
N TRP A 141 -3.54 -31.57 5.93
CA TRP A 141 -2.64 -31.36 4.78
C TRP A 141 -1.49 -30.46 5.21
N THR A 142 -0.33 -30.71 4.63
CA THR A 142 0.87 -29.90 4.84
C THR A 142 1.32 -29.32 3.51
N TYR A 143 1.65 -28.04 3.52
CA TYR A 143 2.09 -27.27 2.38
C TYR A 143 3.30 -26.41 2.75
N GLU A 144 3.87 -25.74 1.77
CA GLU A 144 5.06 -24.89 1.94
C GLU A 144 4.83 -23.49 1.39
N ILE A 145 5.37 -22.51 2.10
CA ILE A 145 5.44 -21.11 1.67
C ILE A 145 6.92 -20.78 1.51
N GLN A 146 7.36 -20.47 0.30
CA GLN A 146 8.68 -19.93 0.06
C GLN A 146 8.63 -18.42 0.16
N LEU A 147 9.27 -17.85 1.19
CA LEU A 147 9.41 -16.42 1.38
C LEU A 147 10.75 -15.96 0.81
N PHE A 148 10.71 -14.96 -0.06
CA PHE A 148 11.89 -14.37 -0.68
C PHE A 148 12.27 -13.05 -0.01
N GLU A 149 13.51 -12.62 -0.23
CA GLU A 149 13.98 -11.32 0.19
C GLU A 149 13.30 -10.22 -0.62
N ASP A 150 12.87 -9.17 0.07
CA ASP A 150 12.36 -7.98 -0.58
C ASP A 150 13.54 -7.12 -1.04
N ILE A 151 14.04 -7.41 -2.22
CA ILE A 151 15.15 -6.67 -2.84
C ILE A 151 14.56 -5.42 -3.49
N HIS A 152 14.45 -4.36 -2.73
CA HIS A 152 14.30 -3.04 -3.32
C HIS A 152 15.64 -2.63 -3.92
N ASP A 153 15.76 -2.73 -5.22
CA ASP A 153 16.80 -2.02 -5.92
C ASP A 153 16.44 -0.52 -5.81
N ASP A 154 17.00 0.15 -4.79
CA ASP A 154 16.88 1.60 -4.55
C ASP A 154 17.46 2.43 -5.71
N GLY A 155 18.03 1.76 -6.68
CA GLY A 155 18.35 2.30 -7.98
C GLY A 155 17.09 2.55 -8.79
N GLY A 156 16.40 3.65 -8.50
CA GLY A 156 15.50 4.22 -9.49
C GLY A 156 16.27 4.35 -10.81
N PRO A 157 15.56 4.44 -11.96
CA PRO A 157 16.19 4.45 -13.26
C PRO A 157 17.37 5.43 -13.29
N SER A 158 18.56 4.89 -13.54
CA SER A 158 19.78 5.67 -13.70
C SER A 158 19.64 6.63 -14.86
N PRO A 159 20.21 7.84 -14.80
CA PRO A 159 20.34 8.67 -15.98
C PRO A 159 21.09 7.89 -17.07
N GLY A 160 20.37 7.40 -18.06
CA GLY A 160 20.90 6.52 -19.13
C GLY A 160 20.15 5.19 -19.25
N ASP A 161 19.34 4.82 -18.28
CA ASP A 161 18.45 3.65 -18.41
C ASP A 161 17.43 3.91 -19.52
N CYS A 162 17.39 2.99 -20.44
CA CYS A 162 16.49 3.09 -21.58
C CYS A 162 15.13 2.47 -21.22
N PHE A 163 14.05 3.23 -21.42
CA PHE A 163 12.67 2.79 -21.18
C PHE A 163 11.87 2.79 -22.48
N GLY A 164 11.38 1.63 -22.89
CA GLY A 164 10.43 1.51 -23.99
C GLY A 164 10.85 0.57 -25.11
N ALA A 165 9.96 0.38 -26.09
CA ALA A 165 10.20 -0.44 -27.27
C ALA A 165 11.21 0.28 -28.19
N GLY A 166 12.46 -0.12 -28.12
CA GLY A 166 13.56 0.47 -28.89
C GLY A 166 14.89 0.47 -28.15
N CYS A 167 14.91 -0.06 -26.92
CA CYS A 167 16.13 -0.33 -26.19
C CYS A 167 16.66 -1.68 -26.63
N ASP A 168 17.45 -1.73 -27.69
CA ASP A 168 18.14 -2.95 -28.13
C ASP A 168 19.40 -3.12 -27.28
N ASP A 169 19.53 -4.24 -26.59
CA ASP A 169 20.65 -4.63 -25.69
C ASP A 169 22.02 -4.75 -26.38
N ASP A 170 22.13 -4.40 -27.68
CA ASP A 170 23.30 -4.68 -28.51
C ASP A 170 24.31 -3.51 -28.66
N LEU A 171 24.22 -2.44 -27.85
CA LEU A 171 25.16 -1.32 -27.94
C LEU A 171 25.99 -1.08 -26.67
N LEU A 172 26.59 -2.13 -26.12
CA LEU A 172 27.70 -2.02 -25.17
C LEU A 172 29.01 -2.33 -25.93
N ASP A 173 29.51 -1.41 -26.71
CA ASP A 173 30.94 -1.13 -26.90
C ASP A 173 31.10 -0.03 -27.96
N THR A 174 31.14 1.22 -27.54
CA THR A 174 31.94 2.21 -28.29
C THR A 174 32.26 3.37 -27.36
N SER A 175 33.49 3.31 -26.83
CA SER A 175 34.20 4.50 -26.35
C SER A 175 34.35 5.50 -27.49
N GLY A 176 33.63 6.58 -27.41
CA GLY A 176 33.72 7.68 -28.37
C GLY A 176 33.26 8.96 -27.71
N ASP A 177 34.25 9.79 -27.32
CA ASP A 177 34.06 11.22 -27.04
C ASP A 177 33.42 11.89 -28.23
N GLU A 178 32.14 12.22 -28.14
CA GLU A 178 31.53 13.26 -28.98
C GLU A 178 30.62 14.13 -28.10
N ASP A 179 31.05 15.38 -27.95
CA ASP A 179 30.27 16.50 -27.40
C ASP A 179 28.95 16.64 -28.16
N VAL A 180 27.88 16.02 -27.72
CA VAL A 180 26.53 16.35 -28.19
C VAL A 180 26.02 17.48 -27.31
N VAL A 181 26.04 18.69 -27.88
CA VAL A 181 25.34 19.86 -27.34
C VAL A 181 23.83 19.56 -27.42
N GLU A 182 23.26 18.99 -26.40
CA GLU A 182 21.80 18.93 -26.23
C GLU A 182 21.32 20.29 -25.72
N ASP A 183 20.70 21.06 -26.63
CA ASP A 183 19.99 22.32 -26.35
C ASP A 183 18.61 22.02 -25.73
N GLY A 184 18.58 21.20 -24.68
CA GLY A 184 17.40 20.81 -23.90
C GLY A 184 17.51 21.31 -22.45
N LEU A 185 16.45 21.95 -21.96
CA LEU A 185 16.37 22.36 -20.56
C LEU A 185 16.66 21.15 -19.66
N SER A 186 17.68 21.25 -18.81
CA SER A 186 18.00 20.27 -17.80
C SER A 186 16.78 19.99 -16.92
N ARG A 187 16.62 18.76 -16.44
CA ARG A 187 15.54 18.37 -15.51
C ARG A 187 15.52 19.26 -14.27
N ASP A 188 16.68 19.67 -13.81
CA ASP A 188 16.85 20.64 -12.71
C ASP A 188 16.29 22.02 -13.08
N ASP A 189 16.45 22.45 -14.31
CA ASP A 189 15.92 23.72 -14.79
C ASP A 189 14.40 23.68 -14.98
N LEU A 190 13.86 22.52 -15.35
CA LEU A 190 12.42 22.29 -15.44
C LEU A 190 11.76 22.33 -14.05
N VAL A 191 12.38 21.72 -13.04
CA VAL A 191 11.90 21.77 -11.64
C VAL A 191 11.98 23.20 -11.10
N LYS A 192 13.06 23.92 -11.37
CA LYS A 192 13.19 25.33 -10.97
C LYS A 192 12.15 26.20 -11.66
N LEU A 193 11.90 25.98 -12.96
CA LEU A 193 10.90 26.70 -13.73
C LEU A 193 9.47 26.47 -13.18
N THR A 194 9.12 25.23 -12.88
CA THR A 194 7.80 24.91 -12.28
C THR A 194 7.64 25.53 -10.90
N ALA A 195 8.68 25.54 -10.08
CA ALA A 195 8.65 26.19 -8.76
C ALA A 195 8.47 27.71 -8.87
N VAL A 196 9.12 28.37 -9.84
CA VAL A 196 8.96 29.81 -10.10
C VAL A 196 7.54 30.12 -10.58
N ILE A 197 6.97 29.33 -11.50
CA ILE A 197 5.61 29.53 -12.00
C ILE A 197 4.59 29.37 -10.87
N ALA A 198 4.74 28.36 -10.01
CA ALA A 198 3.88 28.16 -8.84
C ALA A 198 3.97 29.32 -7.86
N GLY A 199 5.16 29.83 -7.59
CA GLY A 199 5.38 31.00 -6.72
C GLY A 199 4.70 32.26 -7.27
N VAL A 200 4.82 32.52 -8.54
CA VAL A 200 4.17 33.65 -9.21
C VAL A 200 2.64 33.52 -9.15
N ALA A 201 2.09 32.35 -9.38
CA ALA A 201 0.64 32.10 -9.29
C ALA A 201 0.09 32.39 -7.87
N ILE A 202 0.81 32.00 -6.83
CA ILE A 202 0.43 32.27 -5.43
C ILE A 202 0.41 33.77 -5.15
N VAL A 203 1.41 34.51 -5.66
CA VAL A 203 1.46 35.98 -5.48
C VAL A 203 0.28 36.63 -6.19
N PHE A 204 -0.06 36.22 -7.42
CA PHE A 204 -1.21 36.76 -8.14
C PHE A 204 -2.54 36.48 -7.45
N LEU A 205 -2.72 35.26 -6.92
CA LEU A 205 -3.93 34.89 -6.17
C LEU A 205 -4.06 35.72 -4.89
N THR A 206 -2.97 35.92 -4.15
CA THR A 206 -2.99 36.73 -2.93
C THR A 206 -3.29 38.21 -3.20
N LEU A 207 -2.74 38.79 -4.28
CA LEU A 207 -3.04 40.16 -4.70
C LEU A 207 -4.50 40.30 -5.18
N SER A 208 -5.06 39.30 -5.88
CA SER A 208 -6.45 39.28 -6.31
C SER A 208 -7.41 39.31 -5.11
N ILE A 209 -7.16 38.47 -4.09
CA ILE A 209 -7.99 38.41 -2.87
C ILE A 209 -7.90 39.73 -2.06
N LEU A 210 -6.72 40.36 -2.03
CA LEU A 210 -6.53 41.64 -1.36
C LEU A 210 -7.18 42.80 -2.13
N GLY A 211 -7.22 42.71 -3.48
CA GLY A 211 -7.87 43.70 -4.33
C GLY A 211 -9.39 43.71 -4.19
N GLU A 212 -10.03 42.55 -4.10
CA GLU A 212 -11.49 42.46 -3.91
C GLU A 212 -11.97 43.05 -2.56
N ARG A 213 -11.17 42.93 -1.50
CA ARG A 213 -11.51 43.50 -0.18
C ARG A 213 -11.57 45.04 -0.15
N ASN A 214 -10.91 45.74 -1.09
CA ASN A 214 -10.91 47.18 -1.13
C ASN A 214 -12.10 47.79 -1.91
N VAL A 215 -12.90 46.94 -2.62
CA VAL A 215 -14.03 47.45 -3.42
C VAL A 215 -15.36 47.47 -2.63
N GLU A 216 -15.45 46.77 -1.50
CA GLU A 216 -16.71 46.57 -0.76
C GLU A 216 -17.08 47.71 0.21
N HIS A 217 -16.33 48.82 0.27
CA HIS A 217 -16.58 49.92 1.18
C HIS A 217 -17.03 51.23 0.50
N LYS A 218 -17.80 51.17 -0.60
CA LYS A 218 -18.55 52.37 -1.01
C LYS A 218 -19.91 52.39 -0.34
N PRO A 219 -20.19 53.42 0.54
CA PRO A 219 -21.49 53.56 1.16
C PRO A 219 -22.55 53.84 0.10
N LYS A 220 -23.66 53.08 0.12
CA LYS A 220 -24.82 53.31 -0.73
C LYS A 220 -25.36 54.71 -0.54
N PRO A 221 -25.69 55.50 -1.62
CA PRO A 221 -26.32 56.81 -1.50
C PRO A 221 -27.69 56.65 -0.86
N LYS A 222 -27.99 57.47 0.15
CA LYS A 222 -29.29 57.56 0.79
C LYS A 222 -30.31 58.03 -0.26
N ARG A 223 -31.34 57.25 -0.52
CA ARG A 223 -32.50 57.67 -1.30
C ARG A 223 -33.30 58.65 -0.45
N PHE A 224 -33.42 59.89 -0.92
CA PHE A 224 -34.36 60.85 -0.34
C PHE A 224 -35.77 60.40 -0.75
N GLU A 225 -36.63 60.14 0.22
CA GLU A 225 -38.09 60.08 0.02
C GLU A 225 -38.59 61.53 0.06
N GLU A 226 -39.16 61.98 -1.05
CA GLU A 226 -39.96 63.21 -1.11
C GLU A 226 -41.37 62.87 -0.63
N GLU A 227 -41.87 63.69 0.30
CA GLU A 227 -43.30 63.78 0.71
C GLU A 227 -44.18 64.38 -0.40
#